data_2b1ad5d235b511caa42b5ccd29a1776e
#
_entry.id   2b1ad5d235b511caa42b5ccd29a1776e
#
_cell.length_a   1.000
_cell.length_b   1.000
_cell.length_c   1.000
_cell.angle_alpha   90.00
_cell.angle_beta   90.00
_cell.angle_gamma   90.00
#
_symmetry.space_group_name_H-M   'P 1'
#
loop_
_entity.id
_entity.type
_entity.pdbx_description
1 polymer ?
#
loop_
_entity_poly.entity_id
_entity_poly.type
_entity_poly.pdbx_seq_one_letter_code
_entity_poly.pdbx_strand_id
1 'polypeptide(L)'
;MLFKKENAIMVLSYDFERLIMSQAATDNDFKHLIDFDDNLLPFRLAETMVENGRPDILFHWHPELEIQYVYEGTARYHIDYDYFDSKAGDIFLIRPNGLHSIHPIDNQSHHTDTLHFHLDMLGQSLVDLLSLRYLQPLQNSNFKFKQCLR
;
A
#
# COMPACT_ATOMS: atom_id res chain seq x y z
N MET A 1 27.49 -17.18 1.56
CA MET A 1 26.91 -16.66 2.81
C MET A 1 25.41 -16.62 2.60
N LEU A 2 24.71 -17.72 2.98
CA LEU A 2 23.28 -17.87 2.79
C LEU A 2 22.58 -17.14 3.93
N PHE A 3 21.96 -16.01 3.66
CA PHE A 3 21.04 -15.37 4.61
C PHE A 3 19.71 -16.12 4.62
N LYS A 4 19.31 -16.53 5.80
CA LYS A 4 18.14 -17.35 6.11
C LYS A 4 16.84 -16.73 5.58
N LYS A 5 16.26 -17.34 4.56
CA LYS A 5 14.89 -17.12 4.10
C LYS A 5 13.82 -17.49 5.15
N GLU A 6 14.19 -18.30 6.14
CA GLU A 6 13.22 -18.87 7.08
C GLU A 6 12.60 -17.85 8.07
N ASN A 7 13.36 -16.81 8.45
CA ASN A 7 12.84 -15.80 9.38
C ASN A 7 11.92 -14.77 8.69
N ALA A 8 12.14 -14.49 7.40
CA ALA A 8 11.29 -13.58 6.63
C ALA A 8 9.89 -14.18 6.37
N ILE A 9 9.83 -15.50 6.09
CA ILE A 9 8.56 -16.20 5.84
C ILE A 9 7.70 -16.25 7.12
N MET A 10 8.32 -16.39 8.29
CA MET A 10 7.58 -16.47 9.55
C MET A 10 7.04 -15.10 10.01
N VAL A 11 7.74 -14.02 9.73
CA VAL A 11 7.28 -12.65 9.98
C VAL A 11 6.14 -12.28 9.01
N LEU A 12 6.27 -12.63 7.73
CA LEU A 12 5.26 -12.37 6.70
C LEU A 12 3.95 -13.13 6.94
N SER A 13 3.98 -14.35 7.48
CA SER A 13 2.77 -15.10 7.79
C SER A 13 2.00 -14.54 8.99
N TYR A 14 2.71 -13.96 9.96
CA TYR A 14 2.09 -13.32 11.13
C TYR A 14 1.39 -12.01 10.76
N ASP A 15 1.99 -11.23 9.85
CA ASP A 15 1.42 -10.00 9.33
C ASP A 15 0.17 -10.22 8.47
N PHE A 16 0.11 -11.36 7.79
CA PHE A 16 -1.02 -11.69 6.92
C PHE A 16 -2.34 -11.89 7.67
N GLU A 17 -2.33 -12.64 8.78
CA GLU A 17 -3.52 -12.79 9.62
C GLU A 17 -3.93 -11.45 10.26
N ARG A 18 -2.95 -10.62 10.58
CA ARG A 18 -3.17 -9.29 11.15
C ARG A 18 -3.73 -8.29 10.12
N LEU A 19 -3.33 -8.39 8.85
CA LEU A 19 -3.89 -7.58 7.77
C LEU A 19 -5.38 -7.91 7.54
N ILE A 20 -5.76 -9.19 7.54
CA ILE A 20 -7.18 -9.61 7.47
C ILE A 20 -7.97 -9.09 8.67
N MET A 21 -7.39 -9.14 9.86
CA MET A 21 -8.03 -8.63 11.07
C MET A 21 -8.13 -7.10 11.09
N SER A 22 -7.16 -6.39 10.50
CA SER A 22 -7.18 -4.93 10.41
C SER A 22 -8.18 -4.40 9.39
N GLN A 23 -8.53 -5.16 8.38
CA GLN A 23 -9.64 -4.82 7.46
C GLN A 23 -11.01 -4.80 8.16
N ALA A 24 -11.15 -5.52 9.28
CA ALA A 24 -12.37 -5.47 10.10
C ALA A 24 -12.48 -4.18 10.95
N ALA A 25 -11.44 -3.38 11.02
CA ALA A 25 -11.36 -2.15 11.80
C ALA A 25 -11.43 -0.88 10.94
N THR A 26 -12.11 -0.91 9.79
CA THR A 26 -12.47 0.32 9.11
C THR A 26 -13.54 1.02 9.92
N ASP A 27 -13.19 2.16 10.48
CA ASP A 27 -14.15 3.10 11.04
C ASP A 27 -15.18 3.47 9.95
N ASN A 28 -16.34 4.02 10.34
CA ASN A 28 -17.42 4.43 9.41
C ASN A 28 -16.97 5.39 8.29
N ASP A 29 -15.72 5.87 8.33
CA ASP A 29 -15.08 6.79 7.38
C ASP A 29 -14.16 6.10 6.36
N PHE A 30 -14.14 4.78 6.23
CA PHE A 30 -13.19 4.03 5.38
C PHE A 30 -11.71 4.23 5.75
N LYS A 31 -11.41 4.81 6.89
CA LYS A 31 -10.04 5.00 7.36
C LYS A 31 -9.44 3.68 7.83
N HIS A 32 -8.33 3.30 7.23
CA HIS A 32 -7.52 2.17 7.65
C HIS A 32 -6.35 2.65 8.50
N LEU A 33 -6.16 2.05 9.67
CA LEU A 33 -5.01 2.34 10.53
C LEU A 33 -3.90 1.33 10.21
N ILE A 34 -2.81 1.82 9.62
CA ILE A 34 -1.61 1.01 9.40
C ILE A 34 -0.89 0.83 10.75
N ASP A 35 -0.78 -0.41 11.20
CA ASP A 35 0.00 -0.73 12.39
C ASP A 35 1.48 -0.92 12.00
N PHE A 36 2.32 -0.05 12.51
CA PHE A 36 3.77 -0.17 12.38
C PHE A 36 4.26 -1.05 13.54
N ASP A 37 4.54 -2.32 13.25
CA ASP A 37 4.88 -3.36 14.23
C ASP A 37 6.07 -3.03 15.13
N ASP A 38 6.91 -2.11 14.69
CA ASP A 38 8.03 -1.60 15.46
C ASP A 38 7.99 -0.07 15.44
N ASN A 39 7.71 0.54 16.59
CA ASN A 39 7.72 2.00 16.76
C ASN A 39 9.06 2.66 16.43
N LEU A 40 10.10 1.86 16.14
CA LEU A 40 11.43 2.34 15.75
C LEU A 40 11.56 2.55 14.24
N LEU A 41 10.70 1.90 13.43
CA LEU A 41 10.75 2.01 11.98
C LEU A 41 9.59 2.87 11.48
N PRO A 42 9.86 3.98 10.79
CA PRO A 42 8.83 4.86 10.25
C PRO A 42 8.23 4.35 8.93
N PHE A 43 8.36 3.07 8.64
CA PHE A 43 7.79 2.41 7.46
C PHE A 43 7.35 0.98 7.81
N ARG A 44 6.45 0.45 7.01
CA ARG A 44 6.03 -0.95 7.05
C ARG A 44 6.18 -1.57 5.67
N LEU A 45 6.76 -2.76 5.63
CA LEU A 45 6.80 -3.61 4.44
C LEU A 45 5.94 -4.85 4.71
N ALA A 46 4.97 -5.11 3.84
CA ALA A 46 4.06 -6.24 3.96
C ALA A 46 3.83 -6.89 2.60
N GLU A 47 3.58 -8.19 2.60
CA GLU A 47 3.05 -8.89 1.44
C GLU A 47 1.52 -8.76 1.46
N THR A 48 0.94 -8.33 0.33
CA THR A 48 -0.50 -8.25 0.15
C THR A 48 -0.93 -9.30 -0.86
N MET A 49 -1.92 -10.11 -0.48
CA MET A 49 -2.43 -11.20 -1.31
C MET A 49 -3.94 -11.06 -1.47
N VAL A 50 -4.41 -11.02 -2.72
CA VAL A 50 -5.83 -11.09 -3.07
C VAL A 50 -6.03 -12.40 -3.82
N GLU A 51 -6.78 -13.33 -3.24
CA GLU A 51 -7.00 -14.67 -3.77
C GLU A 51 -8.48 -14.96 -3.96
N ASN A 52 -8.79 -15.88 -4.85
CA ASN A 52 -10.16 -16.36 -5.02
C ASN A 52 -10.71 -16.95 -3.72
N GLY A 53 -11.90 -16.48 -3.34
CA GLY A 53 -12.56 -16.91 -2.08
C GLY A 53 -12.09 -16.15 -0.83
N ARG A 54 -11.18 -15.20 -0.97
CA ARG A 54 -10.83 -14.21 0.07
C ARG A 54 -11.55 -12.89 -0.17
N PRO A 55 -11.79 -12.10 0.89
CA PRO A 55 -12.39 -10.78 0.72
C PRO A 55 -11.49 -9.89 -0.15
N ASP A 56 -12.12 -9.14 -1.03
CA ASP A 56 -11.48 -8.04 -1.74
C ASP A 56 -10.90 -7.04 -0.76
N ILE A 57 -9.88 -6.30 -1.17
CA ILE A 57 -9.45 -5.13 -0.43
C ILE A 57 -10.46 -4.03 -0.73
N LEU A 58 -11.36 -3.81 0.22
CA LEU A 58 -12.45 -2.86 0.08
C LEU A 58 -11.93 -1.43 0.06
N PHE A 59 -12.78 -0.48 -0.35
CA PHE A 59 -12.45 0.93 -0.31
C PHE A 59 -11.99 1.35 1.06
N HIS A 60 -10.79 1.94 1.09
CA HIS A 60 -10.19 2.52 2.28
C HIS A 60 -9.20 3.63 1.92
N TRP A 61 -8.76 4.36 2.91
CA TRP A 61 -7.70 5.36 2.81
C TRP A 61 -6.88 5.39 4.09
N HIS A 62 -5.65 5.86 4.02
CA HIS A 62 -4.72 6.03 5.15
C HIS A 62 -3.77 7.20 4.88
N PRO A 63 -3.15 7.79 5.92
CA PRO A 63 -2.30 8.97 5.78
C PRO A 63 -0.91 8.69 5.20
N GLU A 64 -0.52 7.43 5.06
CA GLU A 64 0.77 7.03 4.51
C GLU A 64 0.79 7.12 2.98
N LEU A 65 1.99 7.32 2.42
CA LEU A 65 2.26 6.97 1.02
C LEU A 65 2.39 5.46 0.93
N GLU A 66 1.73 4.87 -0.07
CA GLU A 66 1.80 3.45 -0.34
C GLU A 66 2.44 3.20 -1.71
N ILE A 67 3.36 2.25 -1.74
CA ILE A 67 3.99 1.75 -2.97
C ILE A 67 3.76 0.25 -3.02
N GLN A 68 3.10 -0.23 -4.08
CA GLN A 68 2.87 -1.65 -4.31
C GLN A 68 3.62 -2.12 -5.55
N TYR A 69 4.43 -3.15 -5.41
CA TYR A 69 5.05 -3.86 -6.52
C TYR A 69 4.32 -5.17 -6.77
N VAL A 70 3.72 -5.30 -7.94
CA VAL A 70 3.03 -6.52 -8.37
C VAL A 70 4.05 -7.53 -8.84
N TYR A 71 4.25 -8.62 -8.11
CA TYR A 71 5.16 -9.66 -8.55
C TYR A 71 4.45 -10.87 -9.19
N GLU A 72 3.14 -11.06 -8.92
CA GLU A 72 2.37 -12.15 -9.50
C GLU A 72 0.89 -11.76 -9.66
N GLY A 73 0.26 -12.29 -10.73
CA GLY A 73 -1.18 -12.23 -10.96
C GLY A 73 -1.70 -10.90 -11.51
N THR A 74 -3.02 -10.76 -11.46
CA THR A 74 -3.76 -9.61 -11.98
C THR A 74 -4.87 -9.22 -11.00
N ALA A 75 -5.08 -7.92 -10.84
CA ALA A 75 -6.20 -7.37 -10.08
C ALA A 75 -6.63 -6.03 -10.67
N ARG A 76 -7.84 -5.62 -10.37
CA ARG A 76 -8.34 -4.28 -10.68
C ARG A 76 -8.14 -3.38 -9.49
N TYR A 77 -7.32 -2.37 -9.67
CA TYR A 77 -7.15 -1.26 -8.75
C TYR A 77 -8.16 -0.17 -9.07
N HIS A 78 -8.80 0.34 -8.05
CA HIS A 78 -9.50 1.62 -8.11
C HIS A 78 -8.75 2.59 -7.20
N ILE A 79 -8.17 3.64 -7.78
CA ILE A 79 -7.41 4.65 -7.04
C ILE A 79 -8.01 6.02 -7.37
N ASP A 80 -8.60 6.68 -6.38
CA ASP A 80 -9.38 7.91 -6.52
C ASP A 80 -10.52 7.75 -7.56
N TYR A 81 -10.35 8.29 -8.78
CA TYR A 81 -11.33 8.23 -9.87
C TYR A 81 -10.90 7.33 -11.04
N ASP A 82 -9.73 6.72 -10.94
CA ASP A 82 -9.12 5.96 -12.03
C ASP A 82 -9.13 4.45 -11.74
N TYR A 83 -9.24 3.66 -12.82
CA TYR A 83 -9.20 2.20 -12.76
C TYR A 83 -7.98 1.69 -13.52
N PHE A 84 -7.31 0.68 -12.96
CA PHE A 84 -6.14 0.06 -13.54
C PHE A 84 -6.25 -1.46 -13.41
N ASP A 85 -6.12 -2.18 -14.51
CA ASP A 85 -5.89 -3.63 -14.47
C ASP A 85 -4.39 -3.86 -14.37
N SER A 86 -3.96 -4.48 -13.29
CA SER A 86 -2.55 -4.76 -12.98
C SER A 86 -2.04 -5.99 -13.70
N LYS A 87 -0.73 -6.07 -13.84
CA LYS A 87 0.01 -7.27 -14.22
C LYS A 87 1.34 -7.33 -13.48
N ALA A 88 1.96 -8.50 -13.44
CA ALA A 88 3.28 -8.66 -12.85
C ALA A 88 4.30 -7.68 -13.47
N GLY A 89 5.07 -7.02 -12.62
CA GLY A 89 6.02 -5.96 -12.96
C GLY A 89 5.47 -4.53 -12.81
N ASP A 90 4.16 -4.35 -12.66
CA ASP A 90 3.57 -3.03 -12.44
C ASP A 90 3.90 -2.53 -11.01
N ILE A 91 4.09 -1.21 -10.89
CA ILE A 91 4.24 -0.53 -9.60
C ILE A 91 3.09 0.47 -9.46
N PHE A 92 2.35 0.38 -8.37
CA PHE A 92 1.32 1.34 -8.02
C PHE A 92 1.82 2.30 -6.94
N LEU A 93 1.50 3.57 -7.13
CA LEU A 93 1.76 4.64 -6.17
C LEU A 93 0.41 5.19 -5.70
N ILE A 94 0.11 5.03 -4.41
CA ILE A 94 -1.10 5.52 -3.79
C ILE A 94 -0.72 6.64 -2.83
N ARG A 95 -1.23 7.83 -3.12
CA ARG A 95 -0.90 9.04 -2.34
C ARG A 95 -1.49 8.96 -0.93
N PRO A 96 -0.93 9.69 0.03
CA PRO A 96 -1.56 9.89 1.33
C PRO A 96 -3.04 10.32 1.19
N ASN A 97 -3.89 9.69 1.96
CA ASN A 97 -5.35 9.91 1.96
C ASN A 97 -6.04 9.64 0.61
N GLY A 98 -5.39 8.90 -0.30
CA GLY A 98 -6.01 8.44 -1.55
C GLY A 98 -7.00 7.31 -1.27
N LEU A 99 -8.26 7.46 -1.70
CA LEU A 99 -9.26 6.40 -1.59
C LEU A 99 -8.95 5.32 -2.62
N HIS A 100 -8.80 4.08 -2.18
CA HIS A 100 -8.46 2.98 -3.08
C HIS A 100 -9.05 1.64 -2.67
N SER A 101 -9.14 0.73 -3.64
CA SER A 101 -9.57 -0.66 -3.46
C SER A 101 -8.88 -1.56 -4.47
N ILE A 102 -8.80 -2.87 -4.18
CA ILE A 102 -8.20 -3.87 -5.05
C ILE A 102 -9.15 -5.06 -5.13
N HIS A 103 -9.49 -5.45 -6.35
CA HIS A 103 -10.42 -6.54 -6.62
C HIS A 103 -9.79 -7.57 -7.54
N PRO A 104 -9.93 -8.88 -7.26
CA PRO A 104 -9.41 -9.91 -8.16
C PRO A 104 -10.09 -9.84 -9.54
N ILE A 105 -9.36 -10.17 -10.60
CA ILE A 105 -9.88 -10.32 -11.96
C ILE A 105 -9.92 -11.80 -12.28
N ASP A 106 -11.03 -12.28 -12.82
CA ASP A 106 -11.19 -13.66 -13.35
C ASP A 106 -10.78 -14.76 -12.34
N ASN A 107 -11.03 -14.52 -11.06
CA ASN A 107 -10.65 -15.43 -9.97
C ASN A 107 -9.14 -15.78 -9.93
N GLN A 108 -8.30 -14.93 -10.46
CA GLN A 108 -6.85 -15.09 -10.36
C GLN A 108 -6.33 -14.57 -9.02
N SER A 109 -5.26 -15.18 -8.53
CA SER A 109 -4.52 -14.64 -7.40
C SER A 109 -3.76 -13.39 -7.84
N HIS A 110 -3.51 -12.51 -6.86
CA HIS A 110 -2.73 -11.29 -7.06
C HIS A 110 -1.87 -11.05 -5.82
N HIS A 111 -0.58 -10.92 -6.02
CA HIS A 111 0.40 -10.82 -4.96
C HIS A 111 1.27 -9.59 -5.17
N THR A 112 1.43 -8.81 -4.11
CA THR A 112 2.24 -7.58 -4.11
C THR A 112 3.12 -7.48 -2.88
N ASP A 113 4.30 -6.90 -3.05
CA ASP A 113 5.06 -6.31 -1.97
C ASP A 113 4.60 -4.87 -1.77
N THR A 114 4.15 -4.54 -0.57
CA THR A 114 3.56 -3.25 -0.23
C THR A 114 4.40 -2.53 0.81
N LEU A 115 4.83 -1.32 0.47
CA LEU A 115 5.57 -0.42 1.37
C LEU A 115 4.68 0.75 1.77
N HIS A 116 4.46 0.93 3.07
CA HIS A 116 3.79 2.09 3.65
C HIS A 116 4.77 2.93 4.44
N PHE A 117 4.71 4.25 4.30
CA PHE A 117 5.48 5.18 5.13
C PHE A 117 4.88 6.59 5.14
N HIS A 118 5.08 7.30 6.24
CA HIS A 118 4.74 8.71 6.31
C HIS A 118 5.72 9.57 5.52
N LEU A 119 5.22 10.53 4.76
CA LEU A 119 6.09 11.43 4.00
C LEU A 119 7.02 12.27 4.89
N ASP A 120 6.65 12.50 6.14
CA ASP A 120 7.48 13.18 7.14
C ASP A 120 8.82 12.47 7.40
N MET A 121 8.89 11.15 7.08
CA MET A 121 10.14 10.41 7.12
C MET A 121 11.21 10.97 6.16
N LEU A 122 10.78 11.56 5.04
CA LEU A 122 11.67 12.07 3.99
C LEU A 122 12.08 13.53 4.23
N GLY A 123 11.44 14.24 5.17
CA GLY A 123 11.79 15.61 5.48
C GLY A 123 11.03 16.12 6.69
N GLN A 124 11.73 16.41 7.78
CA GLN A 124 11.16 16.89 9.04
C GLN A 124 11.20 18.41 9.21
N SER A 125 11.73 19.14 8.25
CA SER A 125 11.86 20.59 8.35
C SER A 125 10.80 21.30 7.54
N LEU A 126 9.94 22.07 8.21
CA LEU A 126 8.99 23.00 7.58
C LEU A 126 9.65 24.06 6.69
N VAL A 127 10.97 24.16 6.73
CA VAL A 127 11.79 25.12 5.97
C VAL A 127 12.55 24.45 4.83
N ASP A 128 12.42 23.13 4.67
CA ASP A 128 13.07 22.41 3.59
C ASP A 128 12.34 22.67 2.27
N LEU A 129 13.01 23.40 1.37
CA LEU A 129 12.51 23.67 0.02
C LEU A 129 12.21 22.40 -0.79
N LEU A 130 12.88 21.30 -0.48
CA LEU A 130 12.62 20.01 -1.13
C LEU A 130 11.27 19.43 -0.67
N SER A 131 10.99 19.49 0.63
CA SER A 131 9.68 19.07 1.18
C SER A 131 8.55 19.91 0.59
N LEU A 132 8.69 21.23 0.54
CA LEU A 132 7.69 22.12 -0.05
C LEU A 132 7.45 21.83 -1.54
N ARG A 133 8.53 21.58 -2.27
CA ARG A 133 8.46 21.42 -3.74
C ARG A 133 8.01 20.03 -4.18
N TYR A 134 8.39 18.98 -3.48
CA TYR A 134 8.21 17.60 -3.93
C TYR A 134 7.30 16.76 -3.03
N LEU A 135 7.31 16.96 -1.72
CA LEU A 135 6.53 16.13 -0.79
C LEU A 135 5.14 16.70 -0.53
N GLN A 136 5.02 18.00 -0.29
CA GLN A 136 3.70 18.62 -0.06
C GLN A 136 2.72 18.44 -1.22
N PRO A 137 3.12 18.53 -2.50
CA PRO A 137 2.20 18.23 -3.59
C PRO A 137 1.60 16.83 -3.55
N LEU A 138 2.33 15.84 -3.04
CA LEU A 138 1.83 14.45 -2.93
C LEU A 138 0.69 14.33 -1.90
N GLN A 139 0.62 15.22 -0.92
CA GLN A 139 -0.48 15.28 0.06
C GLN A 139 -1.72 16.00 -0.49
N ASN A 140 -1.57 16.72 -1.61
CA ASN A 140 -2.65 17.49 -2.19
C ASN A 140 -3.46 16.63 -3.17
N SER A 141 -4.77 16.47 -2.91
CA SER A 141 -5.69 15.70 -3.76
C SER A 141 -5.78 16.19 -5.21
N ASN A 142 -5.43 17.45 -5.46
CA ASN A 142 -5.44 18.03 -6.82
C ASN A 142 -4.13 17.77 -7.58
N PHE A 143 -3.10 17.27 -6.92
CA PHE A 143 -1.84 16.94 -7.57
C PHE A 143 -1.95 15.60 -8.28
N LYS A 144 -1.84 15.61 -9.60
CA LYS A 144 -1.88 14.41 -10.43
C LYS A 144 -0.46 13.93 -10.70
N PHE A 145 -0.19 12.69 -10.38
CA PHE A 145 1.02 11.96 -10.77
C PHE A 145 0.62 10.61 -11.39
N LYS A 146 1.57 9.98 -12.03
CA LYS A 146 1.32 8.67 -12.64
C LYS A 146 1.19 7.61 -11.55
N GLN A 147 -0.03 7.13 -11.32
CA GLN A 147 -0.34 6.17 -10.27
C GLN A 147 0.10 4.73 -10.61
N CYS A 148 0.20 4.38 -11.88
CA CYS A 148 0.67 3.07 -12.34
C CYS A 148 1.91 3.25 -13.23
N LEU A 149 3.02 2.64 -12.83
CA LEU A 149 4.30 2.60 -13.58
C LEU A 149 4.45 1.22 -14.23
N ARG A 150 4.83 1.22 -15.51
CA ARG A 150 5.01 0.01 -16.34
C ARG A 150 6.34 0.04 -17.05
#